data_d81b453bf5fbd27b4726d91ec9e19fea
#
_entry.id   d81b453bf5fbd27b4726d91ec9e19fea
#
_cell.length_a   1.000
_cell.length_b   1.000
_cell.length_c   1.000
_cell.angle_alpha   90.00
_cell.angle_beta   90.00
_cell.angle_gamma   90.00
#
_symmetry.space_group_name_H-M   'P 1'
#
loop_
_entity.id
_entity.type
_entity.pdbx_description
1 polymer ?
#
loop_
_entity_poly.entity_id
_entity_poly.type
_entity_poly.pdbx_seq_one_letter_code
_entity_poly.pdbx_strand_id
1 'polypeptide(L)'
;MPFTIPFITALISGLYTSLWGAFKDSPYEGFKPGTFPRSVYFHVAIFLPLYFAPYFSAKFHHLGLVQIFFLVMGIERFLAEIYKGFFRTEDQKKYFVPSRITFFGRHVESDLLRYAVGTVIVAVVFGFLLVEMPMQSYWAYLATAYCTGLIVALGGAYKDAPFEGFDWLKFQRSGAVLAVLSPLFYFLADPEYPVALGF
;
A
#
# COMPACT_ATOMS: atom_id res chain seq x y z
N MET A 1 -4.44 15.75 -17.83
CA MET A 1 -5.53 14.76 -18.15
C MET A 1 -6.86 15.29 -17.58
N PRO A 2 -8.00 15.22 -18.30
CA PRO A 2 -9.31 15.63 -17.78
C PRO A 2 -9.71 14.84 -16.54
N PHE A 3 -10.34 15.48 -15.56
CA PHE A 3 -10.69 14.90 -14.25
C PHE A 3 -11.45 13.58 -14.32
N THR A 4 -12.39 13.47 -15.24
CA THR A 4 -13.34 12.34 -15.31
C THR A 4 -12.65 10.98 -15.45
N ILE A 5 -11.65 10.86 -16.32
CA ILE A 5 -10.99 9.58 -16.60
C ILE A 5 -10.17 9.10 -15.40
N PRO A 6 -9.25 9.91 -14.82
CA PRO A 6 -8.54 9.53 -13.59
C PRO A 6 -9.47 9.22 -12.42
N PHE A 7 -10.56 9.98 -12.28
CA PHE A 7 -11.56 9.75 -11.23
C PHE A 7 -12.25 8.37 -11.37
N ILE A 8 -12.70 8.03 -12.59
CA ILE A 8 -13.25 6.70 -12.88
C ILE A 8 -12.22 5.60 -12.59
N THR A 9 -10.95 5.83 -12.95
CA THR A 9 -9.88 4.89 -12.65
C THR A 9 -9.72 4.65 -11.14
N ALA A 10 -9.78 5.70 -10.34
CA ALA A 10 -9.74 5.58 -8.88
C ALA A 10 -10.97 4.83 -8.33
N LEU A 11 -12.18 5.07 -8.88
CA LEU A 11 -13.38 4.32 -8.51
C LEU A 11 -13.25 2.83 -8.84
N ILE A 12 -12.75 2.50 -10.03
CA ILE A 12 -12.52 1.10 -10.45
C ILE A 12 -11.48 0.44 -9.54
N SER A 13 -10.41 1.14 -9.19
CA SER A 13 -9.39 0.65 -8.26
C SER A 13 -9.99 0.33 -6.88
N GLY A 14 -10.84 1.23 -6.35
CA GLY A 14 -11.55 1.01 -5.09
C GLY A 14 -12.54 -0.15 -5.14
N LEU A 15 -13.28 -0.27 -6.25
CA LEU A 15 -14.20 -1.39 -6.47
C LEU A 15 -13.44 -2.72 -6.56
N TYR A 16 -12.35 -2.77 -7.32
CA TYR A 16 -11.47 -3.93 -7.40
C TYR A 16 -10.98 -4.37 -6.01
N THR A 17 -10.51 -3.42 -5.20
CA THR A 17 -10.05 -3.69 -3.83
C THR A 17 -11.18 -4.22 -2.94
N SER A 18 -12.40 -3.66 -3.05
CA SER A 18 -13.58 -4.12 -2.32
C SER A 18 -14.00 -5.53 -2.74
N LEU A 19 -14.01 -5.81 -4.05
CA LEU A 19 -14.35 -7.13 -4.60
C LEU A 19 -13.33 -8.19 -4.16
N TRP A 20 -12.03 -7.88 -4.25
CA TRP A 20 -10.97 -8.78 -3.83
C TRP A 20 -11.05 -9.11 -2.33
N GLY A 21 -11.27 -8.08 -1.49
CA GLY A 21 -11.48 -8.26 -0.06
C GLY A 21 -12.70 -9.12 0.23
N ALA A 22 -13.83 -8.82 -0.39
CA ALA A 22 -15.05 -9.60 -0.23
C ALA A 22 -14.87 -11.05 -0.68
N PHE A 23 -14.25 -11.29 -1.83
CA PHE A 23 -13.96 -12.64 -2.34
C PHE A 23 -13.09 -13.45 -1.37
N LYS A 24 -12.05 -12.83 -0.81
CA LYS A 24 -11.13 -13.48 0.12
C LYS A 24 -11.77 -13.77 1.48
N ASP A 25 -12.51 -12.80 2.04
CA ASP A 25 -12.91 -12.83 3.45
C ASP A 25 -14.34 -13.38 3.66
N SER A 26 -15.24 -13.25 2.66
CA SER A 26 -16.62 -13.71 2.78
C SER A 26 -16.80 -15.20 3.08
N PRO A 27 -15.97 -16.12 2.60
CA PRO A 27 -16.10 -17.54 2.97
C PRO A 27 -15.93 -17.79 4.48
N TYR A 28 -15.23 -16.90 5.19
CA TYR A 28 -14.94 -17.06 6.62
C TYR A 28 -15.81 -16.15 7.50
N GLU A 29 -16.09 -14.92 7.05
CA GLU A 29 -16.78 -13.89 7.85
C GLU A 29 -18.19 -13.56 7.35
N GLY A 30 -18.61 -14.13 6.21
CA GLY A 30 -19.81 -13.74 5.50
C GLY A 30 -19.66 -12.42 4.73
N PHE A 31 -20.52 -12.20 3.75
CA PHE A 31 -20.54 -10.95 3.00
C PHE A 31 -21.23 -9.85 3.80
N LYS A 32 -20.55 -8.70 3.94
CA LYS A 32 -21.03 -7.54 4.70
C LYS A 32 -21.29 -6.34 3.77
N PRO A 33 -22.51 -6.15 3.28
CA PRO A 33 -22.82 -5.09 2.29
C PRO A 33 -22.45 -3.69 2.78
N GLY A 34 -22.63 -3.40 4.07
CA GLY A 34 -22.35 -2.08 4.65
C GLY A 34 -20.89 -1.68 4.65
N THR A 35 -19.96 -2.65 4.67
CA THR A 35 -18.52 -2.39 4.65
C THR A 35 -17.90 -2.57 3.27
N PHE A 36 -18.64 -3.16 2.33
CA PHE A 36 -18.17 -3.44 0.98
C PHE A 36 -17.66 -2.19 0.24
N PRO A 37 -18.38 -1.04 0.21
CA PRO A 37 -17.93 0.13 -0.53
C PRO A 37 -16.84 0.94 0.17
N ARG A 38 -16.37 0.51 1.36
CA ARG A 38 -15.39 1.27 2.15
C ARG A 38 -14.13 1.61 1.38
N SER A 39 -13.54 0.65 0.67
CA SER A 39 -12.33 0.91 -0.12
C SER A 39 -12.59 1.89 -1.26
N VAL A 40 -13.78 1.89 -1.86
CA VAL A 40 -14.16 2.88 -2.88
C VAL A 40 -14.11 4.30 -2.29
N TYR A 41 -14.69 4.50 -1.11
CA TYR A 41 -14.66 5.80 -0.44
C TYR A 41 -13.23 6.25 -0.08
N PHE A 42 -12.41 5.32 0.40
CA PHE A 42 -11.01 5.63 0.69
C PHE A 42 -10.22 5.97 -0.57
N HIS A 43 -10.45 5.26 -1.68
CA HIS A 43 -9.79 5.58 -2.94
C HIS A 43 -10.17 6.98 -3.44
N VAL A 44 -11.43 7.37 -3.34
CA VAL A 44 -11.86 8.74 -3.66
C VAL A 44 -11.20 9.75 -2.72
N ALA A 45 -11.18 9.47 -1.42
CA ALA A 45 -10.58 10.36 -0.43
C ALA A 45 -9.06 10.55 -0.64
N ILE A 46 -8.35 9.53 -1.14
CA ILE A 46 -6.93 9.60 -1.51
C ILE A 46 -6.76 10.32 -2.85
N PHE A 47 -7.59 10.01 -3.83
CA PHE A 47 -7.50 10.58 -5.18
C PHE A 47 -7.67 12.10 -5.19
N LEU A 48 -8.65 12.63 -4.45
CA LEU A 48 -8.97 14.07 -4.49
C LEU A 48 -7.77 14.96 -4.11
N PRO A 49 -7.06 14.75 -2.99
CA PRO A 49 -5.86 15.55 -2.69
C PRO A 49 -4.72 15.31 -3.68
N LEU A 50 -4.54 14.11 -4.21
CA LEU A 50 -3.52 13.86 -5.24
C LEU A 50 -3.81 14.62 -6.53
N TYR A 51 -5.08 14.75 -6.89
CA TYR A 51 -5.49 15.46 -8.10
C TYR A 51 -5.49 16.99 -7.96
N PHE A 52 -5.92 17.53 -6.80
CA PHE A 52 -6.16 18.96 -6.63
C PHE A 52 -5.07 19.70 -5.83
N ALA A 53 -4.34 19.05 -4.93
CA ALA A 53 -3.31 19.73 -4.15
C ALA A 53 -2.12 20.10 -5.05
N PRO A 54 -1.70 21.38 -5.08
CA PRO A 54 -0.71 21.88 -6.05
C PRO A 54 0.59 21.07 -6.08
N TYR A 55 1.07 20.64 -4.92
CA TYR A 55 2.31 19.86 -4.82
C TYR A 55 2.21 18.49 -5.50
N PHE A 56 1.08 17.79 -5.32
CA PHE A 56 0.90 16.45 -5.88
C PHE A 56 0.37 16.49 -7.31
N SER A 57 -0.51 17.45 -7.61
CA SER A 57 -1.20 17.53 -8.91
C SER A 57 -0.21 17.68 -10.07
N ALA A 58 0.84 18.45 -9.90
CA ALA A 58 1.87 18.62 -10.92
C ALA A 58 2.48 17.29 -11.36
N LYS A 59 2.76 16.38 -10.41
CA LYS A 59 3.30 15.04 -10.68
C LYS A 59 2.21 14.07 -11.11
N PHE A 60 1.04 14.12 -10.47
CA PHE A 60 -0.08 13.21 -10.69
C PHE A 60 -0.64 13.28 -12.11
N HIS A 61 -0.68 14.47 -12.71
CA HIS A 61 -1.20 14.67 -14.07
C HIS A 61 -0.35 14.02 -15.19
N HIS A 62 0.89 13.64 -14.89
CA HIS A 62 1.78 12.93 -15.80
C HIS A 62 1.65 11.40 -15.69
N LEU A 63 0.92 10.90 -14.69
CA LEU A 63 0.74 9.47 -14.51
C LEU A 63 -0.24 8.90 -15.55
N GLY A 64 0.07 7.72 -16.06
CA GLY A 64 -0.85 6.91 -16.84
C GLY A 64 -1.94 6.27 -15.96
N LEU A 65 -3.04 5.82 -16.58
CA LEU A 65 -4.19 5.26 -15.85
C LEU A 65 -3.83 4.05 -14.98
N VAL A 66 -2.93 3.19 -15.47
CA VAL A 66 -2.45 2.01 -14.72
C VAL A 66 -1.68 2.45 -13.48
N GLN A 67 -0.85 3.49 -13.59
CA GLN A 67 -0.11 4.05 -12.47
C GLN A 67 -1.04 4.67 -11.43
N ILE A 68 -2.05 5.43 -11.87
CA ILE A 68 -3.08 5.99 -10.99
C ILE A 68 -3.83 4.89 -10.25
N PHE A 69 -4.23 3.83 -10.95
CA PHE A 69 -4.92 2.67 -10.36
C PHE A 69 -4.11 2.06 -9.21
N PHE A 70 -2.84 1.73 -9.46
CA PHE A 70 -1.99 1.09 -8.46
C PHE A 70 -1.50 2.05 -7.36
N LEU A 71 -1.27 3.33 -7.68
CA LEU A 71 -0.85 4.32 -6.69
C LEU A 71 -1.94 4.50 -5.61
N VAL A 72 -3.19 4.74 -6.05
CA VAL A 72 -4.30 4.95 -5.11
C VAL A 72 -4.57 3.69 -4.29
N MET A 73 -4.50 2.51 -4.94
CA MET A 73 -4.63 1.22 -4.26
C MET A 73 -3.51 0.99 -3.25
N GLY A 74 -2.27 1.28 -3.63
CA GLY A 74 -1.11 1.11 -2.76
C GLY A 74 -1.20 1.99 -1.50
N ILE A 75 -1.55 3.25 -1.66
CA ILE A 75 -1.76 4.17 -0.52
C ILE A 75 -2.89 3.66 0.39
N GLU A 76 -4.02 3.24 -0.17
CA GLU A 76 -5.13 2.69 0.62
C GLU A 76 -4.71 1.44 1.39
N ARG A 77 -4.03 0.50 0.73
CA ARG A 77 -3.53 -0.72 1.38
C ARG A 77 -2.53 -0.40 2.49
N PHE A 78 -1.59 0.48 2.24
CA PHE A 78 -0.63 0.92 3.25
C PHE A 78 -1.34 1.52 4.48
N LEU A 79 -2.22 2.50 4.27
CA LEU A 79 -2.95 3.12 5.38
C LEU A 79 -3.84 2.12 6.13
N ALA A 80 -4.47 1.17 5.41
CA ALA A 80 -5.27 0.12 6.03
C ALA A 80 -4.42 -0.81 6.92
N GLU A 81 -3.23 -1.20 6.49
CA GLU A 81 -2.35 -2.06 7.30
C GLU A 81 -1.76 -1.29 8.49
N ILE A 82 -1.39 -0.03 8.30
CA ILE A 82 -0.99 0.84 9.42
C ILE A 82 -2.11 0.99 10.45
N TYR A 83 -3.34 1.26 10.00
CA TYR A 83 -4.48 1.33 10.91
C TYR A 83 -4.67 0.04 11.70
N LYS A 84 -4.67 -1.09 11.01
CA LYS A 84 -4.86 -2.41 11.65
C LYS A 84 -3.75 -2.74 12.64
N GLY A 85 -2.50 -2.49 12.28
CA GLY A 85 -1.34 -2.84 13.10
C GLY A 85 -1.16 -1.94 14.32
N PHE A 86 -1.39 -0.64 14.14
CA PHE A 86 -0.98 0.36 15.13
C PHE A 86 -2.13 1.10 15.80
N PHE A 87 -3.20 1.41 15.09
CA PHE A 87 -4.26 2.28 15.60
C PHE A 87 -5.56 1.56 16.00
N ARG A 88 -5.76 0.31 15.55
CA ARG A 88 -6.95 -0.45 15.90
C ARG A 88 -6.96 -0.80 17.38
N THR A 89 -8.04 -0.41 18.08
CA THR A 89 -8.26 -0.67 19.51
C THR A 89 -9.15 -1.88 19.80
N GLU A 90 -9.84 -2.41 18.78
CA GLU A 90 -10.75 -3.53 18.92
C GLU A 90 -10.08 -4.80 19.46
N ASP A 91 -10.87 -5.66 20.11
CA ASP A 91 -10.41 -6.96 20.58
C ASP A 91 -9.94 -7.83 19.40
N GLN A 92 -8.67 -8.21 19.44
CA GLN A 92 -8.03 -8.98 18.36
C GLN A 92 -8.47 -10.44 18.32
N LYS A 93 -9.09 -10.95 19.37
CA LYS A 93 -9.62 -12.33 19.43
C LYS A 93 -10.75 -12.60 18.42
N LYS A 94 -11.38 -11.54 17.90
CA LYS A 94 -12.38 -11.66 16.82
C LYS A 94 -11.79 -12.10 15.48
N TYR A 95 -10.48 -11.94 15.29
CA TYR A 95 -9.83 -12.16 14.01
C TYR A 95 -9.05 -13.46 14.04
N PHE A 96 -9.15 -14.25 12.97
CA PHE A 96 -8.40 -15.49 12.83
C PHE A 96 -6.88 -15.24 12.89
N VAL A 97 -6.41 -14.18 12.24
CA VAL A 97 -5.03 -13.69 12.37
C VAL A 97 -5.05 -12.31 13.02
N PRO A 98 -4.53 -12.17 14.24
CA PRO A 98 -4.40 -10.87 14.89
C PRO A 98 -3.56 -9.93 14.03
N SER A 99 -4.05 -8.71 13.81
CA SER A 99 -3.34 -7.73 12.98
C SER A 99 -2.51 -6.73 13.79
N ARG A 100 -2.61 -6.77 15.13
CA ARG A 100 -1.85 -5.90 16.02
C ARG A 100 -0.37 -6.21 15.91
N ILE A 101 0.48 -5.16 15.89
CA ILE A 101 1.92 -5.36 15.82
C ILE A 101 2.44 -6.16 17.01
N THR A 102 3.36 -7.08 16.70
CA THR A 102 4.08 -7.87 17.70
C THR A 102 5.54 -7.41 17.78
N PHE A 103 6.16 -7.61 18.91
CA PHE A 103 7.60 -7.44 19.10
C PHE A 103 8.15 -8.73 19.70
N PHE A 104 9.05 -9.41 18.97
CA PHE A 104 9.52 -10.75 19.30
C PHE A 104 8.39 -11.75 19.63
N GLY A 105 7.33 -11.76 18.81
CA GLY A 105 6.19 -12.66 18.96
C GLY A 105 5.18 -12.28 20.07
N ARG A 106 5.41 -11.18 20.80
CA ARG A 106 4.48 -10.67 21.83
C ARG A 106 3.75 -9.44 21.33
N HIS A 107 2.45 -9.37 21.53
CA HIS A 107 1.69 -8.17 21.19
C HIS A 107 2.16 -6.95 21.98
N VAL A 108 2.30 -5.82 21.30
CA VAL A 108 2.57 -4.53 21.95
C VAL A 108 1.27 -4.05 22.60
N GLU A 109 1.19 -4.12 23.92
CA GLU A 109 -0.01 -3.76 24.69
C GLU A 109 -0.18 -2.25 24.83
N SER A 110 0.93 -1.49 24.93
CA SER A 110 0.89 -0.04 25.08
C SER A 110 0.35 0.65 23.83
N ASP A 111 -0.84 1.24 23.96
CA ASP A 111 -1.49 2.01 22.87
C ASP A 111 -0.63 3.22 22.48
N LEU A 112 -0.05 3.92 23.46
CA LEU A 112 0.81 5.07 23.20
C LEU A 112 2.02 4.68 22.33
N LEU A 113 2.70 3.58 22.68
CA LEU A 113 3.85 3.09 21.90
C LEU A 113 3.44 2.71 20.48
N ARG A 114 2.30 2.02 20.33
CA ARG A 114 1.78 1.64 19.01
C ARG A 114 1.49 2.87 18.15
N TYR A 115 0.79 3.86 18.72
CA TYR A 115 0.45 5.08 17.99
C TYR A 115 1.70 5.88 17.62
N ALA A 116 2.67 6.01 18.53
CA ALA A 116 3.93 6.69 18.25
C ALA A 116 4.69 6.01 17.10
N VAL A 117 4.86 4.69 17.15
CA VAL A 117 5.56 3.93 16.09
C VAL A 117 4.80 4.01 14.76
N GLY A 118 3.48 3.82 14.77
CA GLY A 118 2.65 3.94 13.56
C GLY A 118 2.74 5.32 12.92
N THR A 119 2.71 6.38 13.73
CA THR A 119 2.87 7.77 13.27
C THR A 119 4.25 8.00 12.66
N VAL A 120 5.31 7.50 13.31
CA VAL A 120 6.69 7.61 12.77
C VAL A 120 6.81 6.89 11.44
N ILE A 121 6.25 5.69 11.30
CA ILE A 121 6.28 4.95 10.02
C ILE A 121 5.56 5.75 8.93
N VAL A 122 4.37 6.28 9.22
CA VAL A 122 3.64 7.11 8.26
C VAL A 122 4.47 8.34 7.88
N ALA A 123 5.03 9.06 8.86
CA ALA A 123 5.84 10.25 8.60
C ALA A 123 7.08 9.93 7.76
N VAL A 124 7.76 8.82 8.03
CA VAL A 124 8.94 8.38 7.24
C VAL A 124 8.53 8.04 5.81
N VAL A 125 7.46 7.26 5.60
CA VAL A 125 7.01 6.90 4.25
C VAL A 125 6.57 8.13 3.47
N PHE A 126 5.77 9.02 4.07
CA PHE A 126 5.39 10.27 3.40
C PHE A 126 6.59 11.19 3.19
N GLY A 127 7.57 11.19 4.10
CA GLY A 127 8.83 11.91 3.92
C GLY A 127 9.61 11.42 2.69
N PHE A 128 9.65 10.12 2.46
CA PHE A 128 10.25 9.56 1.24
C PHE A 128 9.54 9.99 -0.05
N LEU A 129 8.21 10.19 -0.01
CA LEU A 129 7.47 10.70 -1.17
C LEU A 129 7.87 12.15 -1.53
N LEU A 130 8.47 12.89 -0.59
CA LEU A 130 8.96 14.24 -0.82
C LEU A 130 10.38 14.28 -1.37
N VAL A 131 11.11 13.17 -1.32
CA VAL A 131 12.49 13.08 -1.83
C VAL A 131 12.46 12.76 -3.31
N GLU A 132 13.01 13.66 -4.11
CA GLU A 132 13.19 13.44 -5.54
C GLU A 132 14.46 12.61 -5.77
N MET A 133 14.30 11.39 -6.21
CA MET A 133 15.41 10.52 -6.62
C MET A 133 15.33 10.33 -8.15
N PRO A 134 16.14 11.05 -8.93
CA PRO A 134 16.17 10.84 -10.37
C PRO A 134 16.77 9.47 -10.66
N MET A 135 15.93 8.52 -11.08
CA MET A 135 16.37 7.19 -11.48
C MET A 135 16.54 7.12 -12.99
N GLN A 136 17.71 7.51 -13.45
CA GLN A 136 18.04 7.52 -14.88
C GLN A 136 18.36 6.12 -15.45
N SER A 137 18.70 5.16 -14.58
CA SER A 137 19.06 3.80 -14.99
C SER A 137 17.94 2.81 -14.71
N TYR A 138 17.54 2.06 -15.74
CA TYR A 138 16.60 0.94 -15.59
C TYR A 138 17.05 -0.06 -14.52
N TRP A 139 18.34 -0.37 -14.46
CA TRP A 139 18.87 -1.32 -13.47
C TRP A 139 18.76 -0.80 -12.03
N ALA A 140 18.98 0.51 -11.83
CA ALA A 140 18.78 1.14 -10.54
C ALA A 140 17.30 1.10 -10.14
N TYR A 141 16.39 1.37 -11.09
CA TYR A 141 14.96 1.28 -10.88
C TYR A 141 14.51 -0.14 -10.50
N LEU A 142 14.97 -1.15 -11.26
CA LEU A 142 14.71 -2.57 -10.99
C LEU A 142 15.20 -2.99 -9.61
N ALA A 143 16.44 -2.63 -9.25
CA ALA A 143 17.00 -2.92 -7.94
C ALA A 143 16.20 -2.27 -6.80
N THR A 144 15.78 -1.01 -6.99
CA THR A 144 14.96 -0.30 -6.01
C THR A 144 13.58 -0.94 -5.86
N ALA A 145 12.93 -1.32 -6.96
CA ALA A 145 11.65 -2.03 -6.94
C ALA A 145 11.76 -3.36 -6.18
N TYR A 146 12.80 -4.15 -6.46
CA TYR A 146 13.06 -5.39 -5.75
C TYR A 146 13.29 -5.16 -4.24
N CYS A 147 14.15 -4.21 -3.88
CA CYS A 147 14.43 -3.88 -2.48
C CYS A 147 13.17 -3.37 -1.75
N THR A 148 12.36 -2.53 -2.41
CA THR A 148 11.07 -2.07 -1.85
C THR A 148 10.15 -3.25 -1.56
N GLY A 149 10.05 -4.21 -2.48
CA GLY A 149 9.29 -5.43 -2.27
C GLY A 149 9.82 -6.27 -1.09
N LEU A 150 11.13 -6.32 -0.90
CA LEU A 150 11.72 -6.99 0.27
C LEU A 150 11.39 -6.27 1.58
N ILE A 151 11.36 -4.93 1.59
CA ILE A 151 10.95 -4.15 2.77
C ILE A 151 9.49 -4.47 3.14
N VAL A 152 8.59 -4.52 2.15
CA VAL A 152 7.19 -4.94 2.37
C VAL A 152 7.11 -6.37 2.89
N ALA A 153 7.89 -7.30 2.30
CA ALA A 153 7.95 -8.68 2.73
C ALA A 153 8.50 -8.83 4.16
N LEU A 154 9.46 -7.99 4.55
CA LEU A 154 9.99 -7.96 5.91
C LEU A 154 8.90 -7.62 6.94
N GLY A 155 8.07 -6.62 6.64
CA GLY A 155 6.93 -6.26 7.50
C GLY A 155 5.92 -7.41 7.62
N GLY A 156 5.58 -8.08 6.50
CA GLY A 156 4.71 -9.25 6.49
C GLY A 156 5.30 -10.43 7.27
N ALA A 157 6.56 -10.77 7.00
CA ALA A 157 7.24 -11.86 7.68
C ALA A 157 7.36 -11.59 9.20
N TYR A 158 7.70 -10.38 9.60
CA TYR A 158 7.77 -10.00 11.01
C TYR A 158 6.45 -10.19 11.74
N LYS A 159 5.34 -9.90 11.06
CA LYS A 159 3.99 -10.03 11.60
C LYS A 159 3.54 -11.50 11.65
N ASP A 160 3.76 -12.26 10.58
CA ASP A 160 3.12 -13.56 10.36
C ASP A 160 4.01 -14.74 10.76
N ALA A 161 5.33 -14.64 10.65
CA ALA A 161 6.27 -15.72 10.96
C ALA A 161 6.20 -16.24 12.41
N PRO A 162 5.86 -15.46 13.44
CA PRO A 162 5.64 -15.99 14.78
C PRO A 162 4.51 -17.03 14.88
N PHE A 163 3.57 -17.02 13.91
CA PHE A 163 2.41 -17.91 13.89
C PHE A 163 2.50 -18.98 12.82
N GLU A 164 3.03 -18.65 11.65
CA GLU A 164 3.07 -19.53 10.47
C GLU A 164 4.46 -20.13 10.21
N GLY A 165 5.49 -19.67 10.92
CA GLY A 165 6.89 -19.96 10.60
C GLY A 165 7.42 -19.05 9.47
N PHE A 166 8.75 -19.03 9.31
CA PHE A 166 9.41 -18.25 8.27
C PHE A 166 9.64 -19.10 7.02
N ASP A 167 9.11 -18.65 5.88
CA ASP A 167 9.32 -19.27 4.57
C ASP A 167 10.11 -18.31 3.67
N TRP A 168 11.32 -18.76 3.29
CA TRP A 168 12.24 -17.97 2.47
C TRP A 168 11.70 -17.68 1.06
N LEU A 169 11.01 -18.62 0.45
CA LEU A 169 10.42 -18.43 -0.88
C LEU A 169 9.24 -17.45 -0.83
N LYS A 170 8.39 -17.59 0.19
CA LYS A 170 7.28 -16.66 0.45
C LYS A 170 7.79 -15.24 0.71
N PHE A 171 8.92 -15.10 1.41
CA PHE A 171 9.58 -13.82 1.66
C PHE A 171 10.04 -13.13 0.37
N GLN A 172 10.65 -13.86 -0.58
CA GLN A 172 11.13 -13.31 -1.85
C GLN A 172 10.02 -12.89 -2.80
N ARG A 173 8.79 -13.37 -2.61
CA ARG A 173 7.67 -13.17 -3.53
C ARG A 173 7.36 -11.70 -3.80
N SER A 174 7.32 -10.85 -2.76
CA SER A 174 7.00 -9.43 -2.95
C SER A 174 8.08 -8.69 -3.73
N GLY A 175 9.37 -8.98 -3.45
CA GLY A 175 10.48 -8.44 -4.23
C GLY A 175 10.43 -8.86 -5.70
N ALA A 176 10.19 -10.15 -5.95
CA ALA A 176 10.10 -10.69 -7.30
C ALA A 176 8.91 -10.07 -8.08
N VAL A 177 7.74 -9.92 -7.46
CA VAL A 177 6.57 -9.31 -8.11
C VAL A 177 6.84 -7.86 -8.48
N LEU A 178 7.42 -7.06 -7.59
CA LEU A 178 7.74 -5.66 -7.91
C LEU A 178 8.84 -5.56 -8.97
N ALA A 179 9.84 -6.44 -8.96
CA ALA A 179 10.85 -6.50 -10.02
C ALA A 179 10.22 -6.83 -11.38
N VAL A 180 9.31 -7.80 -11.45
CA VAL A 180 8.61 -8.17 -12.70
C VAL A 180 7.69 -7.06 -13.19
N LEU A 181 7.06 -6.31 -12.29
CA LEU A 181 6.18 -5.19 -12.65
C LEU A 181 6.95 -3.90 -12.98
N SER A 182 8.20 -3.78 -12.54
CA SER A 182 9.00 -2.56 -12.71
C SER A 182 9.16 -2.09 -14.16
N PRO A 183 9.30 -2.97 -15.19
CA PRO A 183 9.33 -2.53 -16.59
C PRO A 183 8.08 -1.77 -17.01
N LEU A 184 6.90 -2.19 -16.56
CA LEU A 184 5.65 -1.52 -16.92
C LEU A 184 5.63 -0.08 -16.42
N PHE A 185 6.16 0.16 -15.22
CA PHE A 185 6.22 1.50 -14.66
C PHE A 185 7.36 2.32 -15.26
N TYR A 186 8.53 1.72 -15.46
CA TYR A 186 9.69 2.41 -16.01
C TYR A 186 9.48 2.87 -17.45
N PHE A 187 8.94 2.01 -18.31
CA PHE A 187 8.75 2.33 -19.74
C PHE A 187 7.44 3.05 -20.05
N LEU A 188 6.44 3.00 -19.14
CA LEU A 188 5.18 3.72 -19.31
C LEU A 188 5.15 5.05 -18.56
N ALA A 189 6.11 5.31 -17.67
CA ALA A 189 6.28 6.61 -17.03
C ALA A 189 7.03 7.56 -17.94
N ASP A 190 6.72 8.85 -17.84
CA ASP A 190 7.54 9.88 -18.42
C ASP A 190 8.92 9.86 -17.71
N PRO A 191 10.04 9.61 -18.42
CA PRO A 191 11.35 9.51 -17.79
C PRO A 191 11.83 10.81 -17.14
N GLU A 192 11.21 11.95 -17.43
CA GLU A 192 11.52 13.24 -16.78
C GLU A 192 10.96 13.32 -15.35
N TYR A 193 9.99 12.48 -15.00
CA TYR A 193 9.45 12.45 -13.65
C TYR A 193 9.97 11.21 -12.92
N PRO A 194 10.76 11.41 -11.85
CA PRO A 194 11.08 10.30 -10.97
C PRO A 194 9.78 9.72 -10.47
N VAL A 195 9.50 8.48 -10.84
CA VAL A 195 8.38 7.75 -10.28
C VAL A 195 8.60 7.76 -8.77
N ALA A 196 7.83 8.56 -8.08
CA ALA A 196 7.74 8.45 -6.63
C ALA A 196 7.44 6.98 -6.39
N LEU A 197 8.41 6.30 -5.80
CA LEU A 197 8.50 4.87 -5.58
C LEU A 197 7.11 4.24 -5.56
N GLY A 198 6.79 3.50 -6.63
CA GLY A 198 5.51 2.82 -6.69
C GLY A 198 5.44 1.78 -5.58
N PHE A 199 4.55 1.99 -4.67
CA PHE A 199 4.13 0.99 -3.73
C PHE A 199 3.11 0.06 -4.37
#